data_afbb37744a8161692fe6544d64fb60d2
#
_entry.id   afbb37744a8161692fe6544d64fb60d2
#
_cell.length_a   1.000
_cell.length_b   1.000
_cell.length_c   1.000
_cell.angle_alpha   90.00
_cell.angle_beta   90.00
_cell.angle_gamma   90.00
#
_symmetry.space_group_name_H-M   'P 1'
#
loop_
_entity.id
_entity.type
_entity.pdbx_description
1 polymer ?
#
loop_
_entity_poly.entity_id
_entity_poly.type
_entity_poly.pdbx_seq_one_letter_code
_entity_poly.pdbx_strand_id
1 'polypeptide(L)'
;MAVDGSVTLELKNISKYFGSVVANKGVDLTLHKGEILALLGENGSGKTTLMNMISGIYYPDEGQIFVNGREVSIASPQDAFRYKIGMVHQHFKLIDLFTAAQNIVLGIKGRYNIKRINEEVKDIADRYGFAIDPKKKIYDMSVSEKQTVEIIKVLYRGADILILDEPTAVLTPQETEKLFSVMRAMKADGKSIIIITHKLREVMEISDRVAVLRKGEYIGCVNT
;
A
#
# COMPACT_ATOMS: atom_id res chain seq x y z
N MET A 1 -17.53 -8.12 8.54
CA MET A 1 -16.96 -9.46 8.74
C MET A 1 -15.89 -9.34 9.81
N ALA A 2 -15.84 -10.26 10.77
CA ALA A 2 -14.75 -10.28 11.76
C ALA A 2 -13.42 -10.52 11.05
N VAL A 3 -12.37 -9.81 11.48
CA VAL A 3 -11.00 -10.03 11.01
C VAL A 3 -10.63 -11.49 11.31
N ASP A 4 -10.22 -12.24 10.28
CA ASP A 4 -9.65 -13.57 10.48
C ASP A 4 -8.36 -13.38 11.30
N GLY A 5 -8.28 -13.91 12.51
CA GLY A 5 -7.17 -13.70 13.44
C GLY A 5 -5.80 -14.17 12.93
N SER A 6 -5.71 -14.66 11.67
CA SER A 6 -4.45 -15.08 11.04
C SER A 6 -3.59 -13.86 10.67
N VAL A 7 -2.32 -13.86 11.09
CA VAL A 7 -1.35 -12.81 10.77
C VAL A 7 -0.82 -13.01 9.35
N THR A 8 -0.95 -11.98 8.50
CA THR A 8 -0.45 -12.01 7.12
C THR A 8 0.92 -11.32 6.99
N LEU A 9 1.19 -10.29 7.81
CA LEU A 9 2.49 -9.61 7.89
C LEU A 9 2.84 -9.35 9.35
N GLU A 10 4.07 -9.69 9.73
CA GLU A 10 4.58 -9.43 11.07
C GLU A 10 6.00 -8.86 10.98
N LEU A 11 6.22 -7.79 11.71
CA LEU A 11 7.53 -7.17 11.89
C LEU A 11 7.96 -7.41 13.33
N LYS A 12 9.20 -7.86 13.54
CA LYS A 12 9.78 -8.09 14.86
C LYS A 12 11.06 -7.31 15.01
N ASN A 13 11.08 -6.40 15.98
CA ASN A 13 12.25 -5.62 16.38
C ASN A 13 12.92 -4.89 15.22
N ILE A 14 12.14 -4.34 14.28
CA ILE A 14 12.67 -3.68 13.07
C ILE A 14 13.31 -2.35 13.43
N SER A 15 14.59 -2.21 13.07
CA SER A 15 15.36 -0.97 13.24
C SER A 15 15.98 -0.51 11.93
N LYS A 16 16.07 0.81 11.75
CA LYS A 16 16.71 1.45 10.60
C LYS A 16 17.45 2.73 11.01
N TYR A 17 18.71 2.78 10.61
CA TYR A 17 19.59 3.90 10.90
C TYR A 17 20.08 4.53 9.59
N PHE A 18 20.19 5.85 9.56
CA PHE A 18 20.80 6.63 8.48
C PHE A 18 21.90 7.51 9.10
N GLY A 19 23.12 7.00 9.15
CA GLY A 19 24.22 7.62 9.89
C GLY A 19 23.86 7.79 11.38
N SER A 20 23.80 9.02 11.86
CA SER A 20 23.40 9.32 13.26
C SER A 20 21.87 9.39 13.47
N VAL A 21 21.08 9.33 12.40
CA VAL A 21 19.63 9.44 12.49
C VAL A 21 19.01 8.06 12.71
N VAL A 22 18.30 7.88 13.82
CA VAL A 22 17.49 6.69 14.10
C VAL A 22 16.11 6.89 13.49
N ALA A 23 15.85 6.27 12.34
CA ALA A 23 14.57 6.40 11.65
C ALA A 23 13.50 5.48 12.22
N ASN A 24 13.90 4.24 12.59
CA ASN A 24 13.07 3.27 13.30
C ASN A 24 13.91 2.53 14.32
N LYS A 25 13.33 2.17 15.47
CA LYS A 25 14.02 1.48 16.57
C LYS A 25 13.09 0.45 17.21
N GLY A 26 13.43 -0.83 17.02
CA GLY A 26 12.74 -1.93 17.67
C GLY A 26 11.23 -1.97 17.41
N VAL A 27 10.81 -1.74 16.14
CA VAL A 27 9.38 -1.66 15.80
C VAL A 27 8.80 -3.06 15.64
N ASP A 28 7.76 -3.36 16.43
CA ASP A 28 6.90 -4.53 16.30
C ASP A 28 5.56 -4.12 15.67
N LEU A 29 5.14 -4.77 14.58
CA LEU A 29 3.88 -4.47 13.93
C LEU A 29 3.27 -5.75 13.38
N THR A 30 1.96 -5.93 13.54
CA THR A 30 1.20 -7.04 12.97
C THR A 30 0.05 -6.55 12.13
N LEU A 31 -0.12 -7.14 10.93
CA LEU A 31 -1.27 -6.98 10.06
C LEU A 31 -1.98 -8.33 9.94
N HIS A 32 -3.28 -8.36 10.19
CA HIS A 32 -4.08 -9.56 10.02
C HIS A 32 -4.66 -9.66 8.60
N LYS A 33 -5.04 -10.87 8.22
CA LYS A 33 -5.67 -11.11 6.93
C LYS A 33 -7.02 -10.41 6.83
N GLY A 34 -7.24 -9.68 5.73
CA GLY A 34 -8.49 -8.94 5.51
C GLY A 34 -8.68 -7.77 6.50
N GLU A 35 -7.58 -7.22 7.03
CA GLU A 35 -7.56 -6.06 7.91
C GLU A 35 -7.20 -4.79 7.16
N ILE A 36 -7.78 -3.67 7.57
CA ILE A 36 -7.28 -2.32 7.26
C ILE A 36 -6.64 -1.78 8.53
N LEU A 37 -5.32 -1.75 8.56
CA LEU A 37 -4.52 -1.20 9.65
C LEU A 37 -4.09 0.23 9.31
N ALA A 38 -4.45 1.20 10.14
CA ALA A 38 -3.91 2.55 10.02
C ALA A 38 -2.57 2.65 10.76
N LEU A 39 -1.57 3.26 10.11
CA LEU A 39 -0.31 3.64 10.72
C LEU A 39 -0.29 5.15 10.93
N LEU A 40 -0.51 5.56 12.17
CA LEU A 40 -0.63 6.96 12.58
C LEU A 40 0.69 7.46 13.19
N GLY A 41 1.01 8.73 12.99
CA GLY A 41 2.15 9.41 13.61
C GLY A 41 2.43 10.74 12.93
N GLU A 42 3.17 11.60 13.61
CA GLU A 42 3.61 12.90 13.08
C GLU A 42 4.52 12.75 11.86
N ASN A 43 4.71 13.83 11.10
CA ASN A 43 5.71 13.86 10.04
C ASN A 43 7.10 13.63 10.62
N GLY A 44 7.90 12.77 9.96
CA GLY A 44 9.21 12.37 10.47
C GLY A 44 9.18 11.30 11.57
N SER A 45 8.04 10.71 11.91
CA SER A 45 7.96 9.64 12.92
C SER A 45 8.45 8.27 12.45
N GLY A 46 8.91 8.12 11.20
CA GLY A 46 9.46 6.88 10.66
C GLY A 46 8.48 6.01 9.87
N LYS A 47 7.20 6.41 9.68
CA LYS A 47 6.17 5.62 8.98
C LYS A 47 6.58 5.21 7.56
N THR A 48 6.91 6.17 6.72
CA THR A 48 7.33 5.93 5.33
C THR A 48 8.62 5.10 5.28
N THR A 49 9.56 5.31 6.21
CA THR A 49 10.78 4.50 6.30
C THR A 49 10.46 3.04 6.61
N LEU A 50 9.57 2.79 7.59
CA LEU A 50 9.11 1.45 7.94
C LEU A 50 8.46 0.75 6.74
N MET A 51 7.57 1.44 6.04
CA MET A 51 6.90 0.88 4.86
C MET A 51 7.85 0.67 3.68
N ASN A 52 8.85 1.53 3.52
CA ASN A 52 9.89 1.35 2.52
C ASN A 52 10.76 0.11 2.78
N MET A 53 10.93 -0.32 4.03
CA MET A 53 11.58 -1.60 4.34
C MET A 53 10.72 -2.79 3.92
N ILE A 54 9.40 -2.74 4.16
CA ILE A 54 8.47 -3.80 3.75
C ILE A 54 8.33 -3.87 2.22
N SER A 55 8.43 -2.74 1.54
CA SER A 55 8.35 -2.67 0.06
C SER A 55 9.68 -2.92 -0.64
N GLY A 56 10.78 -3.17 0.10
CA GLY A 56 12.09 -3.50 -0.45
C GLY A 56 12.87 -2.31 -1.02
N ILE A 57 12.52 -1.08 -0.65
CA ILE A 57 13.29 0.13 -1.00
C ILE A 57 14.48 0.30 -0.05
N TYR A 58 14.27 -0.01 1.23
CA TYR A 58 15.33 -0.08 2.22
C TYR A 58 15.42 -1.49 2.79
N TYR A 59 16.61 -1.86 3.25
CA TYR A 59 16.82 -3.08 4.02
C TYR A 59 16.87 -2.71 5.52
N PRO A 60 16.20 -3.44 6.42
CA PRO A 60 16.32 -3.21 7.84
C PRO A 60 17.73 -3.50 8.33
N ASP A 61 18.23 -2.71 9.27
CA ASP A 61 19.54 -2.95 9.88
C ASP A 61 19.45 -4.02 10.98
N GLU A 62 18.28 -4.12 11.64
CA GLU A 62 17.97 -5.13 12.64
C GLU A 62 16.51 -5.59 12.52
N GLY A 63 16.24 -6.76 13.07
CA GLY A 63 14.90 -7.35 13.14
C GLY A 63 14.56 -8.28 11.99
N GLN A 64 13.34 -8.78 11.98
CA GLN A 64 12.86 -9.82 11.08
C GLN A 64 11.48 -9.47 10.53
N ILE A 65 11.25 -9.82 9.26
CA ILE A 65 9.95 -9.68 8.58
C ILE A 65 9.38 -11.08 8.34
N PHE A 66 8.11 -11.27 8.68
CA PHE A 66 7.40 -12.52 8.42
C PHE A 66 6.20 -12.25 7.53
N VAL A 67 6.00 -13.08 6.52
CA VAL A 67 4.81 -13.07 5.66
C VAL A 67 4.15 -14.44 5.75
N ASN A 68 2.87 -14.47 6.16
CA ASN A 68 2.10 -15.70 6.40
C ASN A 68 2.86 -16.69 7.31
N GLY A 69 3.47 -16.18 8.39
CA GLY A 69 4.19 -16.96 9.39
C GLY A 69 5.59 -17.45 8.96
N ARG A 70 6.06 -17.09 7.76
CA ARG A 70 7.39 -17.45 7.27
C ARG A 70 8.30 -16.24 7.29
N GLU A 71 9.50 -16.39 7.85
CA GLU A 71 10.53 -15.36 7.77
C GLU A 71 10.94 -15.13 6.32
N VAL A 72 11.03 -13.87 5.92
CA VAL A 72 11.35 -13.47 4.56
C VAL A 72 12.41 -12.37 4.55
N SER A 73 13.26 -12.39 3.52
CA SER A 73 14.19 -11.31 3.23
C SER A 73 13.68 -10.52 2.03
N ILE A 74 13.45 -9.22 2.22
CA ILE A 74 12.95 -8.32 1.20
C ILE A 74 14.06 -7.29 0.91
N ALA A 75 14.88 -7.58 -0.10
CA ALA A 75 16.02 -6.75 -0.48
C ALA A 75 15.72 -5.85 -1.69
N SER A 76 14.58 -6.07 -2.36
CA SER A 76 14.18 -5.31 -3.53
C SER A 76 12.66 -5.25 -3.67
N PRO A 77 12.11 -4.27 -4.42
CA PRO A 77 10.68 -4.25 -4.74
C PRO A 77 10.18 -5.51 -5.46
N GLN A 78 11.06 -6.18 -6.21
CA GLN A 78 10.71 -7.46 -6.85
C GLN A 78 10.51 -8.57 -5.83
N ASP A 79 11.27 -8.58 -4.72
CA ASP A 79 11.06 -9.53 -3.65
C ASP A 79 9.74 -9.25 -2.92
N ALA A 80 9.43 -7.97 -2.63
CA ALA A 80 8.14 -7.59 -2.07
C ALA A 80 6.97 -8.13 -2.92
N PHE A 81 7.04 -7.96 -4.25
CA PHE A 81 6.01 -8.51 -5.15
C PHE A 81 5.94 -10.04 -5.15
N ARG A 82 7.06 -10.77 -4.97
CA ARG A 82 7.02 -12.24 -4.81
C ARG A 82 6.23 -12.65 -3.57
N TYR A 83 6.28 -11.84 -2.52
CA TYR A 83 5.49 -12.02 -1.30
C TYR A 83 4.12 -11.32 -1.38
N LYS A 84 3.73 -10.88 -2.60
CA LYS A 84 2.44 -10.23 -2.87
C LYS A 84 2.21 -8.94 -2.08
N ILE A 85 3.28 -8.22 -1.79
CA ILE A 85 3.25 -6.90 -1.15
C ILE A 85 3.39 -5.84 -2.24
N GLY A 86 2.45 -4.89 -2.29
CA GLY A 86 2.47 -3.76 -3.19
C GLY A 86 2.34 -2.44 -2.45
N MET A 87 3.10 -1.42 -2.85
CA MET A 87 3.06 -0.09 -2.24
C MET A 87 2.65 0.96 -3.27
N VAL A 88 1.71 1.80 -2.89
CA VAL A 88 1.33 3.04 -3.57
C VAL A 88 1.94 4.19 -2.80
N HIS A 89 2.85 4.91 -3.44
CA HIS A 89 3.57 6.01 -2.83
C HIS A 89 2.76 7.30 -2.84
N GLN A 90 3.08 8.22 -1.93
CA GLN A 90 2.50 9.56 -1.86
C GLN A 90 2.66 10.34 -3.18
N HIS A 91 3.80 10.16 -3.87
CA HIS A 91 4.07 10.76 -5.18
C HIS A 91 3.97 9.71 -6.28
N PHE A 92 3.13 9.96 -7.28
CA PHE A 92 2.88 9.03 -8.37
C PHE A 92 4.15 8.66 -9.14
N LYS A 93 4.33 7.37 -9.39
CA LYS A 93 5.43 6.81 -10.19
C LYS A 93 4.92 6.42 -11.57
N LEU A 94 4.28 7.38 -12.27
CA LEU A 94 3.67 7.21 -13.57
C LEU A 94 4.42 7.99 -14.65
N ILE A 95 4.42 7.46 -15.86
CA ILE A 95 4.97 8.14 -17.04
C ILE A 95 3.82 8.85 -17.76
N ASP A 96 3.87 10.16 -17.82
CA ASP A 96 2.79 11.01 -18.31
C ASP A 96 2.40 10.72 -19.77
N LEU A 97 3.37 10.43 -20.64
CA LEU A 97 3.14 10.13 -22.06
C LEU A 97 2.50 8.77 -22.34
N PHE A 98 2.49 7.88 -21.34
CA PHE A 98 1.92 6.54 -21.46
C PHE A 98 0.44 6.55 -21.09
N THR A 99 -0.29 5.55 -21.60
CA THR A 99 -1.66 5.28 -21.14
C THR A 99 -1.66 4.62 -19.76
N ALA A 100 -2.83 4.57 -19.12
CA ALA A 100 -2.99 3.84 -17.86
C ALA A 100 -2.53 2.38 -18.00
N ALA A 101 -3.03 1.68 -19.01
CA ALA A 101 -2.66 0.28 -19.26
C ALA A 101 -1.14 0.10 -19.47
N GLN A 102 -0.49 1.00 -20.21
CA GLN A 102 0.97 0.95 -20.41
C GLN A 102 1.73 1.15 -19.10
N ASN A 103 1.29 2.07 -18.23
CA ASN A 103 1.90 2.27 -16.91
C ASN A 103 1.71 1.06 -15.98
N ILE A 104 0.55 0.43 -16.02
CA ILE A 104 0.24 -0.74 -15.17
C ILE A 104 1.18 -1.90 -15.48
N VAL A 105 1.45 -2.17 -16.76
CA VAL A 105 2.32 -3.30 -17.17
C VAL A 105 3.80 -2.93 -17.25
N LEU A 106 4.15 -1.67 -17.04
CA LEU A 106 5.54 -1.22 -17.13
C LEU A 106 6.45 -2.03 -16.20
N GLY A 107 7.51 -2.61 -16.75
CA GLY A 107 8.49 -3.42 -16.00
C GLY A 107 8.07 -4.89 -15.78
N ILE A 108 6.90 -5.31 -16.23
CA ILE A 108 6.55 -6.74 -16.26
C ILE A 108 7.22 -7.34 -17.51
N LYS A 109 7.88 -8.49 -17.37
CA LYS A 109 8.55 -9.15 -18.51
C LYS A 109 7.54 -9.89 -19.39
N GLY A 110 7.72 -9.83 -20.72
CA GLY A 110 6.92 -10.60 -21.68
C GLY A 110 6.50 -9.82 -22.92
N ARG A 111 5.79 -10.49 -23.83
CA ARG A 111 5.11 -9.84 -24.98
C ARG A 111 3.73 -9.40 -24.53
N TYR A 112 3.39 -8.14 -24.79
CA TYR A 112 2.11 -7.57 -24.39
C TYR A 112 1.13 -7.52 -25.53
N ASN A 113 -0.08 -8.02 -25.30
CA ASN A 113 -1.24 -7.72 -26.12
C ASN A 113 -2.02 -6.58 -25.43
N ILE A 114 -1.88 -5.36 -25.96
CA ILE A 114 -2.50 -4.18 -25.33
C ILE A 114 -4.04 -4.28 -25.26
N LYS A 115 -4.70 -4.99 -26.18
CA LYS A 115 -6.14 -5.20 -26.13
C LYS A 115 -6.52 -6.03 -24.89
N ARG A 116 -5.83 -7.16 -24.69
CA ARG A 116 -6.01 -8.02 -23.52
C ARG A 116 -5.71 -7.29 -22.22
N ILE A 117 -4.64 -6.50 -22.17
CA ILE A 117 -4.30 -5.69 -20.98
C ILE A 117 -5.42 -4.69 -20.65
N ASN A 118 -5.98 -4.01 -21.68
CA ASN A 118 -7.08 -3.08 -21.45
C ASN A 118 -8.31 -3.79 -20.86
N GLU A 119 -8.61 -5.01 -21.29
CA GLU A 119 -9.69 -5.85 -20.75
C GLU A 119 -9.40 -6.26 -19.30
N GLU A 120 -8.20 -6.80 -19.03
CA GLU A 120 -7.79 -7.19 -17.68
C GLU A 120 -7.79 -6.01 -16.68
N VAL A 121 -7.35 -4.82 -17.12
CA VAL A 121 -7.40 -3.59 -16.31
C VAL A 121 -8.84 -3.17 -16.02
N LYS A 122 -9.72 -3.30 -17.03
CA LYS A 122 -11.15 -3.00 -16.86
C LYS A 122 -11.81 -3.98 -15.91
N ASP A 123 -11.51 -5.27 -15.99
CA ASP A 123 -12.03 -6.30 -15.09
C ASP A 123 -11.66 -6.01 -13.62
N ILE A 124 -10.41 -5.58 -13.36
CA ILE A 124 -9.98 -5.16 -12.02
C ILE A 124 -10.75 -3.90 -11.60
N ALA A 125 -10.89 -2.93 -12.50
CA ALA A 125 -11.61 -1.70 -12.21
C ALA A 125 -13.07 -1.96 -11.85
N ASP A 126 -13.76 -2.76 -12.64
CA ASP A 126 -15.17 -3.13 -12.43
C ASP A 126 -15.34 -3.91 -11.13
N ARG A 127 -14.40 -4.82 -10.81
CA ARG A 127 -14.41 -5.63 -9.56
C ARG A 127 -14.43 -4.78 -8.30
N TYR A 128 -13.67 -3.69 -8.27
CA TYR A 128 -13.52 -2.85 -7.09
C TYR A 128 -14.25 -1.50 -7.17
N GLY A 129 -14.91 -1.23 -8.30
CA GLY A 129 -15.68 -0.01 -8.49
C GLY A 129 -14.83 1.22 -8.88
N PHE A 130 -13.67 1.00 -9.50
CA PHE A 130 -12.88 2.10 -10.04
C PHE A 130 -13.47 2.62 -11.36
N ALA A 131 -13.48 3.94 -11.52
CA ALA A 131 -13.78 4.58 -12.81
C ALA A 131 -12.47 4.92 -13.52
N ILE A 132 -12.11 4.17 -14.56
CA ILE A 132 -10.88 4.38 -15.33
C ILE A 132 -11.09 4.02 -16.81
N ASP A 133 -10.49 4.80 -17.72
CA ASP A 133 -10.27 4.43 -19.11
C ASP A 133 -8.81 3.94 -19.25
N PRO A 134 -8.59 2.63 -19.50
CA PRO A 134 -7.23 2.09 -19.68
C PRO A 134 -6.43 2.73 -20.82
N LYS A 135 -7.11 3.34 -21.80
CA LYS A 135 -6.50 3.97 -22.98
C LYS A 135 -6.17 5.44 -22.76
N LYS A 136 -6.71 6.08 -21.72
CA LYS A 136 -6.45 7.48 -21.40
C LYS A 136 -4.99 7.67 -21.01
N LYS A 137 -4.36 8.72 -21.52
CA LYS A 137 -2.98 9.07 -21.16
C LYS A 137 -2.92 9.74 -19.79
N ILE A 138 -1.82 9.49 -19.06
CA ILE A 138 -1.66 9.97 -17.68
C ILE A 138 -1.68 11.50 -17.61
N TYR A 139 -1.13 12.22 -18.57
CA TYR A 139 -1.15 13.69 -18.56
C TYR A 139 -2.56 14.28 -18.66
N ASP A 140 -3.54 13.54 -19.22
CA ASP A 140 -4.95 13.94 -19.32
C ASP A 140 -5.76 13.57 -18.07
N MET A 141 -5.15 12.86 -17.09
CA MET A 141 -5.84 12.33 -15.92
C MET A 141 -5.84 13.32 -14.77
N SER A 142 -6.96 13.35 -14.03
CA SER A 142 -7.03 13.99 -12.72
C SER A 142 -6.13 13.28 -11.70
N VAL A 143 -5.90 13.91 -10.55
CA VAL A 143 -5.12 13.32 -9.44
C VAL A 143 -5.76 12.02 -8.95
N SER A 144 -7.07 11.98 -8.81
CA SER A 144 -7.83 10.81 -8.39
C SER A 144 -7.72 9.65 -9.41
N GLU A 145 -7.76 9.94 -10.72
CA GLU A 145 -7.53 8.94 -11.76
C GLU A 145 -6.10 8.38 -11.71
N LYS A 146 -5.08 9.24 -11.52
CA LYS A 146 -3.67 8.82 -11.37
C LYS A 146 -3.50 7.90 -10.17
N GLN A 147 -4.15 8.21 -9.06
CA GLN A 147 -4.17 7.35 -7.88
C GLN A 147 -4.80 5.99 -8.17
N THR A 148 -5.91 5.98 -8.89
CA THR A 148 -6.56 4.75 -9.35
C THR A 148 -5.60 3.89 -10.18
N VAL A 149 -4.83 4.49 -11.10
CA VAL A 149 -3.82 3.78 -11.90
C VAL A 149 -2.77 3.13 -11.02
N GLU A 150 -2.24 3.83 -10.00
CA GLU A 150 -1.24 3.26 -9.07
C GLU A 150 -1.80 2.09 -8.25
N ILE A 151 -3.05 2.18 -7.79
CA ILE A 151 -3.69 1.08 -7.05
C ILE A 151 -3.91 -0.12 -7.98
N ILE A 152 -4.47 0.09 -9.17
CA ILE A 152 -4.68 -0.99 -10.14
C ILE A 152 -3.36 -1.64 -10.54
N LYS A 153 -2.28 -0.87 -10.69
CA LYS A 153 -0.93 -1.37 -10.99
C LYS A 153 -0.42 -2.38 -9.97
N VAL A 154 -0.64 -2.17 -8.68
CA VAL A 154 -0.25 -3.15 -7.65
C VAL A 154 -1.20 -4.33 -7.59
N LEU A 155 -2.50 -4.13 -7.82
CA LEU A 155 -3.50 -5.21 -7.90
C LEU A 155 -3.27 -6.11 -9.13
N TYR A 156 -2.97 -5.54 -10.30
CA TYR A 156 -2.65 -6.26 -11.53
C TYR A 156 -1.43 -7.18 -11.35
N ARG A 157 -0.49 -6.79 -10.51
CA ARG A 157 0.68 -7.59 -10.13
C ARG A 157 0.38 -8.66 -9.07
N GLY A 158 -0.88 -8.78 -8.64
CA GLY A 158 -1.34 -9.81 -7.71
C GLY A 158 -1.04 -9.50 -6.25
N ALA A 159 -0.96 -8.23 -5.84
CA ALA A 159 -0.79 -7.88 -4.45
C ALA A 159 -1.97 -8.37 -3.60
N ASP A 160 -1.65 -8.98 -2.45
CA ASP A 160 -2.59 -9.38 -1.40
C ASP A 160 -2.46 -8.48 -0.17
N ILE A 161 -1.28 -7.86 0.00
CA ILE A 161 -0.99 -6.83 1.01
C ILE A 161 -0.73 -5.51 0.28
N LEU A 162 -1.54 -4.49 0.55
CA LEU A 162 -1.42 -3.17 -0.04
C LEU A 162 -0.96 -2.16 1.01
N ILE A 163 0.02 -1.34 0.67
CA ILE A 163 0.48 -0.21 1.49
C ILE A 163 0.12 1.06 0.74
N LEU A 164 -0.66 1.94 1.36
CA LEU A 164 -1.08 3.21 0.80
C LEU A 164 -0.48 4.35 1.63
N ASP A 165 0.47 5.10 1.05
CA ASP A 165 1.18 6.18 1.75
C ASP A 165 0.47 7.52 1.49
N GLU A 166 -0.21 8.05 2.50
CA GLU A 166 -1.02 9.28 2.49
C GLU A 166 -1.96 9.40 1.28
N PRO A 167 -2.79 8.39 1.00
CA PRO A 167 -3.52 8.32 -0.27
C PRO A 167 -4.59 9.40 -0.43
N THR A 168 -4.95 10.11 0.63
CA THR A 168 -5.98 11.15 0.63
C THR A 168 -5.44 12.57 0.69
N ALA A 169 -4.10 12.73 0.65
CA ALA A 169 -3.45 14.03 0.86
C ALA A 169 -3.91 15.12 -0.11
N VAL A 170 -4.27 14.74 -1.33
CA VAL A 170 -4.61 15.65 -2.43
C VAL A 170 -6.02 15.40 -2.99
N LEU A 171 -6.82 14.58 -2.32
CA LEU A 171 -8.19 14.24 -2.72
C LEU A 171 -9.22 15.18 -2.08
N THR A 172 -10.29 15.45 -2.81
CA THR A 172 -11.50 16.06 -2.25
C THR A 172 -12.22 15.10 -1.28
N PRO A 173 -13.10 15.58 -0.40
CA PRO A 173 -13.89 14.69 0.47
C PRO A 173 -14.67 13.61 -0.30
N GLN A 174 -15.25 13.96 -1.45
CA GLN A 174 -16.01 13.03 -2.30
C GLN A 174 -15.12 11.95 -2.92
N GLU A 175 -13.88 12.31 -3.32
CA GLU A 175 -12.90 11.36 -3.84
C GLU A 175 -12.36 10.45 -2.74
N THR A 176 -12.19 10.98 -1.51
CA THR A 176 -11.81 10.22 -0.33
C THR A 176 -12.85 9.13 0.00
N GLU A 177 -14.13 9.49 -0.01
CA GLU A 177 -15.24 8.53 0.18
C GLU A 177 -15.23 7.41 -0.87
N LYS A 178 -14.97 7.74 -2.14
CA LYS A 178 -14.83 6.74 -3.22
C LYS A 178 -13.65 5.81 -2.96
N LEU A 179 -12.49 6.37 -2.57
CA LEU A 179 -11.32 5.57 -2.23
C LEU A 179 -11.60 4.62 -1.06
N PHE A 180 -12.29 5.09 -0.01
CA PHE A 180 -12.66 4.25 1.14
C PHE A 180 -13.63 3.15 0.74
N SER A 181 -14.58 3.43 -0.16
CA SER A 181 -15.47 2.40 -0.71
C SER A 181 -14.70 1.30 -1.44
N VAL A 182 -13.70 1.69 -2.23
CA VAL A 182 -12.79 0.75 -2.92
C VAL A 182 -11.96 -0.06 -1.91
N MET A 183 -11.42 0.58 -0.87
CA MET A 183 -10.66 -0.12 0.18
C MET A 183 -11.53 -1.14 0.92
N ARG A 184 -12.80 -0.81 1.21
CA ARG A 184 -13.77 -1.75 1.79
C ARG A 184 -14.05 -2.94 0.85
N ALA A 185 -14.17 -2.69 -0.46
CA ALA A 185 -14.35 -3.74 -1.46
C ALA A 185 -13.11 -4.67 -1.55
N MET A 186 -11.90 -4.10 -1.54
CA MET A 186 -10.65 -4.87 -1.52
C MET A 186 -10.54 -5.72 -0.24
N LYS A 187 -10.88 -5.15 0.93
CA LYS A 187 -10.93 -5.89 2.19
C LYS A 187 -11.93 -7.04 2.13
N ALA A 188 -13.12 -6.82 1.60
CA ALA A 188 -14.15 -7.86 1.43
C ALA A 188 -13.69 -8.99 0.50
N ASP A 189 -12.80 -8.69 -0.45
CA ASP A 189 -12.13 -9.65 -1.34
C ASP A 189 -10.90 -10.33 -0.69
N GLY A 190 -10.67 -10.11 0.61
CA GLY A 190 -9.59 -10.73 1.39
C GLY A 190 -8.23 -10.06 1.29
N LYS A 191 -8.15 -8.86 0.71
CA LYS A 191 -6.92 -8.06 0.72
C LYS A 191 -6.69 -7.45 2.09
N SER A 192 -5.43 -7.35 2.50
CA SER A 192 -5.00 -6.68 3.73
C SER A 192 -4.36 -5.34 3.37
N ILE A 193 -4.69 -4.28 4.10
CA ILE A 193 -4.29 -2.92 3.72
C ILE A 193 -3.62 -2.23 4.90
N ILE A 194 -2.47 -1.60 4.67
CA ILE A 194 -1.89 -0.62 5.59
C ILE A 194 -2.11 0.77 4.97
N ILE A 195 -2.80 1.64 5.68
CA ILE A 195 -2.93 3.04 5.30
C ILE A 195 -2.07 3.91 6.21
N ILE A 196 -1.16 4.68 5.62
CA ILE A 196 -0.41 5.71 6.34
C ILE A 196 -1.19 7.01 6.25
N THR A 197 -1.52 7.59 7.37
CA THR A 197 -2.18 8.90 7.44
C THR A 197 -1.83 9.60 8.76
N HIS A 198 -1.95 10.91 8.78
CA HIS A 198 -1.90 11.73 9.98
C HIS A 198 -3.28 12.30 10.36
N LYS A 199 -4.34 11.93 9.61
CA LYS A 199 -5.71 12.43 9.79
C LYS A 199 -6.53 11.44 10.62
N LEU A 200 -6.72 11.74 11.89
CA LEU A 200 -7.45 10.87 12.84
C LEU A 200 -8.87 10.53 12.36
N ARG A 201 -9.56 11.49 11.71
CA ARG A 201 -10.91 11.25 11.18
C ARG A 201 -10.93 10.12 10.16
N GLU A 202 -9.93 10.07 9.26
CA GLU A 202 -9.80 9.00 8.26
C GLU A 202 -9.54 7.65 8.93
N VAL A 203 -8.69 7.63 9.98
CA VAL A 203 -8.41 6.42 10.75
C VAL A 203 -9.72 5.84 11.32
N MET A 204 -10.51 6.67 12.01
CA MET A 204 -11.76 6.24 12.63
C MET A 204 -12.82 5.78 11.62
N GLU A 205 -12.72 6.22 10.38
CA GLU A 205 -13.71 5.90 9.36
C GLU A 205 -13.42 4.60 8.59
N ILE A 206 -12.13 4.30 8.35
CA ILE A 206 -11.77 3.22 7.43
C ILE A 206 -11.03 2.06 8.08
N SER A 207 -10.29 2.26 9.18
CA SER A 207 -9.46 1.22 9.74
C SER A 207 -10.16 0.34 10.77
N ASP A 208 -9.68 -0.87 10.93
CA ASP A 208 -10.08 -1.80 11.99
C ASP A 208 -9.25 -1.59 13.26
N ARG A 209 -7.96 -1.28 13.05
CA ARG A 209 -6.99 -1.01 14.11
C ARG A 209 -6.10 0.15 13.71
N VAL A 210 -5.58 0.83 14.71
CA VAL A 210 -4.58 1.89 14.52
C VAL A 210 -3.33 1.59 15.34
N ALA A 211 -2.20 1.55 14.63
CA ALA A 211 -0.87 1.50 15.22
C ALA A 211 -0.26 2.90 15.23
N VAL A 212 0.42 3.27 16.31
CA VAL A 212 1.00 4.60 16.46
C VAL A 212 2.52 4.51 16.47
N LEU A 213 3.16 5.29 15.58
CA LEU A 213 4.59 5.53 15.59
C LEU A 213 4.91 6.95 16.08
N ARG A 214 5.92 7.05 16.95
CA ARG A 214 6.42 8.33 17.45
C ARG A 214 7.95 8.29 17.56
N LYS A 215 8.64 9.22 16.90
CA LYS A 215 10.11 9.33 16.93
C LYS A 215 10.84 8.01 16.61
N GLY A 216 10.32 7.27 15.63
CA GLY A 216 10.90 5.99 15.20
C GLY A 216 10.52 4.78 16.05
N GLU A 217 9.77 4.96 17.13
CA GLU A 217 9.38 3.87 18.03
C GLU A 217 7.89 3.55 17.90
N TYR A 218 7.55 2.28 18.07
CA TYR A 218 6.17 1.82 18.16
C TYR A 218 5.61 2.07 19.55
N ILE A 219 4.48 2.77 19.62
CA ILE A 219 3.87 3.16 20.92
C ILE A 219 2.78 2.16 21.32
N GLY A 220 2.06 1.61 20.34
CA GLY A 220 0.99 0.66 20.61
C GLY A 220 0.01 0.56 19.43
N CYS A 221 -0.96 -0.36 19.57
CA CYS A 221 -2.04 -0.58 18.62
C CYS A 221 -3.36 -0.78 19.36
N VAL A 222 -4.42 -0.15 18.88
CA VAL A 222 -5.77 -0.27 19.45
C VAL A 222 -6.80 -0.49 18.33
N ASN A 223 -7.95 -1.04 18.67
CA ASN A 223 -9.09 -1.11 17.77
C ASN A 223 -9.70 0.29 17.59
N THR A 224 -10.22 0.59 16.39
CA THR A 224 -10.90 1.84 16.06
C THR A 224 -12.40 1.76 16.31
#